data_185648b2f5c99ee8e7d56e593b8f28b9
#
_entry.id   185648b2f5c99ee8e7d56e593b8f28b9
#
_cell.length_a   1.000
_cell.length_b   1.000
_cell.length_c   1.000
_cell.angle_alpha   90.00
_cell.angle_beta   90.00
_cell.angle_gamma   90.00
#
_symmetry.space_group_name_H-M   'P 1'
#
loop_
_entity.id
_entity.type
_entity.pdbx_description
1 polymer ?
#
loop_
_entity_poly.entity_id
_entity_poly.type
_entity_poly.pdbx_seq_one_letter_code
_entity_poly.pdbx_strand_id
1 'polypeptide(L)'
;MEVLVENLTFLTWQQVLMWLIGGVLIYLAIVKEMEPSLLLPMGFGAILVNLPNSGAAEVIAHLFELGIAGRELFPLLLFIGIGAMIDFQPLLANPKLMIFGAAAQFGIFFTLGLASLLGFELNDAASIAIIGAADGPTSIFVAQQLGSGYTAAIMVAAYSYMALVPMVQPPVIRLCTTQAERKIKMTYKGRPVSKTTKILFPIAVTVIVGLVAPQAVALIGFLMFGNLIRECGVLNSLSETAQNVLANLITILLGLTIASRMNAAEFLRVETLLILGLGLVAFVMDTVGGVMIAKLMNLFLKEKINPMIGAAGISAFPMSARVVHKMGLAEDKQNFLLMHAAGVNVSGQIASVIAGGLILALVGG
;
A
#
# COMPACT_ATOMS: atom_id res chain seq x y z
N MET A 1 -44.50 12.19 -12.86
CA MET A 1 -43.70 13.19 -12.16
C MET A 1 -43.43 12.80 -10.70
N GLU A 2 -44.41 12.19 -10.01
CA GLU A 2 -44.21 11.73 -8.62
C GLU A 2 -43.03 10.75 -8.46
N VAL A 3 -42.87 9.77 -9.33
CA VAL A 3 -41.76 8.79 -9.28
C VAL A 3 -40.39 9.43 -9.46
N LEU A 4 -40.28 10.56 -10.21
CA LEU A 4 -39.02 11.25 -10.40
C LEU A 4 -38.62 12.10 -9.18
N VAL A 5 -39.59 12.50 -8.36
CA VAL A 5 -39.36 13.33 -7.17
C VAL A 5 -39.24 12.45 -5.92
N GLU A 6 -39.78 11.26 -5.94
CA GLU A 6 -39.80 10.32 -4.82
C GLU A 6 -38.38 9.99 -4.31
N ASN A 7 -37.44 9.76 -5.21
CA ASN A 7 -36.04 9.52 -4.85
C ASN A 7 -35.35 10.70 -4.15
N LEU A 8 -35.79 11.94 -4.41
CA LEU A 8 -35.27 13.11 -3.73
C LEU A 8 -35.69 13.19 -2.25
N THR A 9 -36.85 12.58 -1.91
CA THR A 9 -37.34 12.56 -0.52
C THR A 9 -36.56 11.58 0.36
N PHE A 10 -35.87 10.60 -0.23
CA PHE A 10 -35.01 9.65 0.47
C PHE A 10 -33.57 10.13 0.63
N LEU A 11 -33.23 11.31 0.08
CA LEU A 11 -31.87 11.86 0.18
C LEU A 11 -31.57 12.33 1.60
N THR A 12 -30.50 11.81 2.17
CA THR A 12 -30.00 12.17 3.49
C THR A 12 -28.79 13.11 3.37
N TRP A 13 -28.56 13.94 4.39
CA TRP A 13 -27.37 14.80 4.43
C TRP A 13 -26.06 14.00 4.45
N GLN A 14 -26.09 12.80 5.02
CA GLN A 14 -24.94 11.89 5.05
C GLN A 14 -24.57 11.44 3.62
N GLN A 15 -25.56 11.13 2.78
CA GLN A 15 -25.33 10.77 1.37
C GLN A 15 -24.72 11.94 0.59
N VAL A 16 -25.21 13.16 0.82
CA VAL A 16 -24.62 14.38 0.21
C VAL A 16 -23.18 14.57 0.65
N LEU A 17 -22.86 14.33 1.93
CA LEU A 17 -21.50 14.38 2.43
C LEU A 17 -20.60 13.34 1.74
N MET A 18 -21.11 12.12 1.51
CA MET A 18 -20.37 11.08 0.78
C MET A 18 -20.16 11.46 -0.71
N TRP A 19 -21.09 12.18 -1.34
CA TRP A 19 -20.84 12.71 -2.69
C TRP A 19 -19.75 13.77 -2.69
N LEU A 20 -19.69 14.63 -1.67
CA LEU A 20 -18.61 15.60 -1.52
C LEU A 20 -17.26 14.88 -1.31
N ILE A 21 -17.21 13.84 -0.48
CA ILE A 21 -16.02 13.03 -0.28
C ILE A 21 -15.60 12.37 -1.60
N GLY A 22 -16.55 11.73 -2.32
CA GLY A 22 -16.29 11.16 -3.64
C GLY A 22 -15.79 12.21 -4.65
N GLY A 23 -16.38 13.41 -4.65
CA GLY A 23 -15.93 14.53 -5.48
C GLY A 23 -14.51 15.00 -5.13
N VAL A 24 -14.14 15.03 -3.86
CA VAL A 24 -12.78 15.35 -3.41
C VAL A 24 -11.79 14.29 -3.91
N LEU A 25 -12.12 13.00 -3.80
CA LEU A 25 -11.27 11.91 -4.31
C LEU A 25 -11.07 12.04 -5.82
N ILE A 26 -12.11 12.33 -6.58
CA ILE A 26 -12.04 12.55 -8.03
C ILE A 26 -11.19 13.80 -8.34
N TYR A 27 -11.36 14.90 -7.59
CA TYR A 27 -10.55 16.10 -7.73
C TYR A 27 -9.05 15.81 -7.48
N LEU A 28 -8.73 15.06 -6.42
CA LEU A 28 -7.35 14.65 -6.12
C LEU A 28 -6.77 13.78 -7.24
N ALA A 29 -7.57 12.87 -7.78
CA ALA A 29 -7.18 12.02 -8.90
C ALA A 29 -6.86 12.83 -10.17
N ILE A 30 -7.76 13.73 -10.57
CA ILE A 30 -7.67 14.41 -11.88
C ILE A 30 -6.76 15.65 -11.81
N VAL A 31 -6.92 16.50 -10.77
CA VAL A 31 -6.23 17.81 -10.71
C VAL A 31 -4.87 17.70 -10.03
N LYS A 32 -4.75 16.82 -9.03
CA LYS A 32 -3.50 16.61 -8.30
C LYS A 32 -2.69 15.42 -8.80
N GLU A 33 -3.24 14.65 -9.75
CA GLU A 33 -2.63 13.44 -10.31
C GLU A 33 -2.17 12.44 -9.23
N MET A 34 -2.96 12.35 -8.14
CA MET A 34 -2.69 11.47 -7.01
C MET A 34 -3.38 10.12 -7.24
N GLU A 35 -2.61 9.11 -7.60
CA GLU A 35 -3.10 7.75 -7.90
C GLU A 35 -4.44 7.73 -8.64
N PRO A 36 -4.49 8.31 -9.86
CA PRO A 36 -5.75 8.45 -10.60
C PRO A 36 -6.45 7.11 -10.85
N SER A 37 -5.67 6.06 -11.06
CA SER A 37 -6.14 4.70 -11.34
C SER A 37 -6.97 4.10 -10.21
N LEU A 38 -6.76 4.55 -8.97
CA LEU A 38 -7.45 4.06 -7.78
C LEU A 38 -8.47 5.06 -7.24
N LEU A 39 -8.05 6.34 -7.05
CA LEU A 39 -8.92 7.35 -6.44
C LEU A 39 -10.14 7.69 -7.30
N LEU A 40 -10.00 7.67 -8.63
CA LEU A 40 -11.12 8.00 -9.52
C LEU A 40 -12.22 6.93 -9.47
N PRO A 41 -11.95 5.62 -9.64
CA PRO A 41 -12.97 4.59 -9.49
C PRO A 41 -13.57 4.55 -8.09
N MET A 42 -12.77 4.75 -7.03
CA MET A 42 -13.24 4.77 -5.65
C MET A 42 -14.16 5.96 -5.38
N GLY A 43 -13.77 7.18 -5.83
CA GLY A 43 -14.58 8.39 -5.68
C GLY A 43 -15.90 8.30 -6.45
N PHE A 44 -15.85 7.80 -7.70
CA PHE A 44 -17.06 7.61 -8.50
C PHE A 44 -17.95 6.52 -7.92
N GLY A 45 -17.38 5.41 -7.48
CA GLY A 45 -18.10 4.35 -6.80
C GLY A 45 -18.78 4.82 -5.50
N ALA A 46 -18.09 5.68 -4.71
CA ALA A 46 -18.68 6.27 -3.50
C ALA A 46 -19.91 7.13 -3.81
N ILE A 47 -19.93 7.84 -4.93
CA ILE A 47 -21.13 8.55 -5.40
C ILE A 47 -22.22 7.55 -5.76
N LEU A 48 -21.92 6.51 -6.55
CA LEU A 48 -22.88 5.52 -7.01
C LEU A 48 -23.59 4.78 -5.88
N VAL A 49 -22.84 4.34 -4.86
CA VAL A 49 -23.41 3.55 -3.75
C VAL A 49 -24.22 4.39 -2.76
N ASN A 50 -24.02 5.72 -2.77
CA ASN A 50 -24.77 6.67 -1.94
C ASN A 50 -25.91 7.39 -2.69
N LEU A 51 -26.27 6.93 -3.89
CA LEU A 51 -27.49 7.38 -4.56
C LEU A 51 -28.71 6.64 -3.96
N PRO A 52 -29.77 7.35 -3.57
CA PRO A 52 -30.97 6.71 -3.05
C PRO A 52 -31.56 5.70 -4.04
N ASN A 53 -31.91 4.50 -3.56
CA ASN A 53 -32.49 3.42 -4.35
C ASN A 53 -31.70 3.04 -5.61
N SER A 54 -30.38 3.20 -5.56
CA SER A 54 -29.49 2.90 -6.69
C SER A 54 -29.29 1.39 -6.86
N GLY A 55 -29.68 0.83 -7.99
CA GLY A 55 -29.34 -0.57 -8.36
C GLY A 55 -27.82 -0.79 -8.52
N ALA A 56 -27.03 0.28 -8.65
CA ALA A 56 -25.56 0.19 -8.72
C ALA A 56 -24.96 -0.30 -7.40
N ALA A 57 -25.55 0.02 -6.26
CA ALA A 57 -25.07 -0.41 -4.95
C ALA A 57 -25.07 -1.94 -4.82
N GLU A 58 -26.12 -2.61 -5.29
CA GLU A 58 -26.24 -4.09 -5.27
C GLU A 58 -25.19 -4.74 -6.18
N VAL A 59 -24.99 -4.20 -7.39
CA VAL A 59 -23.99 -4.71 -8.35
C VAL A 59 -22.58 -4.58 -7.77
N ILE A 60 -22.24 -3.42 -7.19
CA ILE A 60 -20.92 -3.16 -6.60
C ILE A 60 -20.72 -4.04 -5.35
N ALA A 61 -21.75 -4.26 -4.53
CA ALA A 61 -21.70 -5.18 -3.40
C ALA A 61 -21.46 -6.63 -3.86
N HIS A 62 -22.10 -7.07 -4.94
CA HIS A 62 -21.88 -8.40 -5.51
C HIS A 62 -20.44 -8.56 -6.06
N LEU A 63 -19.90 -7.54 -6.71
CA LEU A 63 -18.49 -7.54 -7.13
C LEU A 63 -17.55 -7.64 -5.92
N PHE A 64 -17.88 -6.99 -4.80
CA PHE A 64 -17.13 -7.11 -3.56
C PHE A 64 -17.13 -8.54 -3.03
N GLU A 65 -18.30 -9.18 -2.97
CA GLU A 65 -18.43 -10.58 -2.50
C GLU A 65 -17.59 -11.54 -3.36
N LEU A 66 -17.63 -11.39 -4.69
CA LEU A 66 -16.86 -12.23 -5.61
C LEU A 66 -15.37 -11.98 -5.55
N GLY A 67 -14.95 -10.71 -5.45
CA GLY A 67 -13.57 -10.31 -5.64
C GLY A 67 -12.77 -10.18 -4.36
N ILE A 68 -13.42 -9.92 -3.22
CA ILE A 68 -12.75 -9.63 -1.95
C ILE A 68 -13.24 -10.55 -0.84
N ALA A 69 -14.54 -10.56 -0.52
CA ALA A 69 -15.06 -11.23 0.66
C ALA A 69 -14.89 -12.75 0.66
N GLY A 70 -14.87 -13.39 -0.51
CA GLY A 70 -14.78 -14.84 -0.61
C GLY A 70 -13.39 -15.41 -0.36
N ARG A 71 -12.40 -14.98 -1.17
CA ARG A 71 -11.01 -15.48 -1.12
C ARG A 71 -10.00 -14.44 -1.59
N GLU A 72 -10.27 -13.16 -1.45
CA GLU A 72 -9.37 -12.03 -1.77
C GLU A 72 -8.78 -12.11 -3.20
N LEU A 73 -9.59 -12.56 -4.15
CA LEU A 73 -9.14 -12.84 -5.52
C LEU A 73 -8.51 -11.60 -6.19
N PHE A 74 -9.16 -10.43 -6.08
CA PHE A 74 -8.66 -9.21 -6.70
C PHE A 74 -7.31 -8.76 -6.11
N PRO A 75 -7.12 -8.71 -4.78
CA PRO A 75 -5.82 -8.43 -4.18
C PRO A 75 -4.71 -9.36 -4.68
N LEU A 76 -4.96 -10.67 -4.73
CA LEU A 76 -3.98 -11.65 -5.20
C LEU A 76 -3.63 -11.45 -6.68
N LEU A 77 -4.62 -11.24 -7.55
CA LEU A 77 -4.39 -10.97 -8.97
C LEU A 77 -3.62 -9.65 -9.18
N LEU A 78 -3.87 -8.63 -8.36
CA LEU A 78 -3.11 -7.39 -8.40
C LEU A 78 -1.63 -7.63 -8.07
N PHE A 79 -1.33 -8.53 -7.15
CA PHE A 79 0.06 -8.87 -6.81
C PHE A 79 0.83 -9.51 -7.98
N ILE A 80 0.17 -10.25 -8.88
CA ILE A 80 0.82 -10.70 -10.14
C ILE A 80 1.26 -9.48 -10.96
N GLY A 81 0.38 -8.51 -11.14
CA GLY A 81 0.67 -7.28 -11.88
C GLY A 81 1.82 -6.50 -11.26
N ILE A 82 1.74 -6.27 -9.94
CA ILE A 82 2.79 -5.57 -9.17
C ILE A 82 4.13 -6.33 -9.28
N GLY A 83 4.13 -7.64 -9.09
CA GLY A 83 5.32 -8.48 -9.20
C GLY A 83 5.98 -8.38 -10.57
N ALA A 84 5.17 -8.34 -11.65
CA ALA A 84 5.66 -8.14 -13.00
C ALA A 84 6.22 -6.72 -13.25
N MET A 85 5.75 -5.70 -12.51
CA MET A 85 6.31 -4.34 -12.58
C MET A 85 7.64 -4.20 -11.85
N ILE A 86 7.85 -4.97 -10.76
CA ILE A 86 9.00 -4.82 -9.88
C ILE A 86 10.29 -5.32 -10.53
N ASP A 87 11.32 -4.47 -10.52
CA ASP A 87 12.70 -4.87 -10.78
C ASP A 87 13.44 -5.06 -9.45
N PHE A 88 13.73 -6.31 -9.10
CA PHE A 88 14.49 -6.65 -7.89
C PHE A 88 15.99 -6.46 -8.04
N GLN A 89 16.49 -6.08 -9.21
CA GLN A 89 17.93 -5.91 -9.46
C GLN A 89 18.59 -4.94 -8.47
N PRO A 90 18.04 -3.75 -8.12
CA PRO A 90 18.66 -2.86 -7.14
C PRO A 90 18.81 -3.49 -5.76
N LEU A 91 17.84 -4.29 -5.32
CA LEU A 91 17.86 -5.02 -4.07
C LEU A 91 18.88 -6.17 -4.10
N LEU A 92 18.88 -6.96 -5.17
CA LEU A 92 19.84 -8.06 -5.36
C LEU A 92 21.28 -7.58 -5.47
N ALA A 93 21.50 -6.41 -6.09
CA ALA A 93 22.81 -5.78 -6.17
C ALA A 93 23.30 -5.25 -4.80
N ASN A 94 22.38 -4.90 -3.91
CA ASN A 94 22.68 -4.41 -2.56
C ASN A 94 21.68 -4.94 -1.52
N PRO A 95 21.85 -6.20 -1.04
CA PRO A 95 20.92 -6.82 -0.09
C PRO A 95 20.78 -6.09 1.26
N LYS A 96 21.73 -5.20 1.61
CA LYS A 96 21.64 -4.37 2.82
C LYS A 96 20.39 -3.46 2.82
N LEU A 97 19.83 -3.19 1.65
CA LEU A 97 18.61 -2.41 1.52
C LEU A 97 17.39 -3.08 2.18
N MET A 98 17.44 -4.42 2.41
CA MET A 98 16.41 -5.15 3.18
C MET A 98 16.19 -4.58 4.58
N ILE A 99 17.23 -4.04 5.21
CA ILE A 99 17.14 -3.44 6.56
C ILE A 99 16.15 -2.29 6.59
N PHE A 100 16.08 -1.49 5.52
CA PHE A 100 15.15 -0.35 5.44
C PHE A 100 13.69 -0.79 5.30
N GLY A 101 13.44 -1.82 4.49
CA GLY A 101 12.10 -2.40 4.39
C GLY A 101 11.63 -2.96 5.73
N ALA A 102 12.50 -3.70 6.44
CA ALA A 102 12.17 -4.20 7.77
C ALA A 102 11.94 -3.08 8.79
N ALA A 103 12.78 -2.04 8.80
CA ALA A 103 12.66 -0.91 9.72
C ALA A 103 11.42 -0.04 9.44
N ALA A 104 11.00 0.04 8.19
CA ALA A 104 9.78 0.75 7.83
C ALA A 104 8.49 0.05 8.29
N GLN A 105 8.55 -1.21 8.76
CA GLN A 105 7.40 -1.86 9.40
C GLN A 105 7.23 -1.45 10.89
N PHE A 106 8.04 -0.54 11.38
CA PHE A 106 7.97 -0.04 12.76
C PHE A 106 6.59 0.52 13.12
N GLY A 107 5.96 1.25 12.22
CA GLY A 107 4.65 1.85 12.44
C GLY A 107 3.54 0.82 12.61
N ILE A 108 3.64 -0.35 11.96
CA ILE A 108 2.71 -1.46 12.16
C ILE A 108 2.71 -1.89 13.63
N PHE A 109 3.88 -2.23 14.19
CA PHE A 109 3.99 -2.70 15.56
C PHE A 109 3.70 -1.59 16.58
N PHE A 110 4.08 -0.35 16.29
CA PHE A 110 3.74 0.81 17.09
C PHE A 110 2.21 1.00 17.17
N THR A 111 1.53 0.91 16.03
CA THR A 111 0.07 1.10 15.97
C THR A 111 -0.69 -0.08 16.54
N LEU A 112 -0.16 -1.30 16.46
CA LEU A 112 -0.70 -2.46 17.16
C LEU A 112 -0.78 -2.17 18.68
N GLY A 113 0.31 -1.68 19.26
CA GLY A 113 0.34 -1.29 20.68
C GLY A 113 -0.62 -0.14 20.98
N LEU A 114 -0.65 0.90 20.13
CA LEU A 114 -1.51 2.05 20.33
C LEU A 114 -3.00 1.69 20.21
N ALA A 115 -3.40 0.90 19.22
CA ALA A 115 -4.79 0.45 19.03
C ALA A 115 -5.24 -0.44 20.21
N SER A 116 -4.37 -1.33 20.69
CA SER A 116 -4.64 -2.15 21.88
C SER A 116 -4.81 -1.29 23.13
N LEU A 117 -4.01 -0.25 23.30
CA LEU A 117 -4.16 0.71 24.42
C LEU A 117 -5.46 1.53 24.34
N LEU A 118 -5.99 1.76 23.13
CA LEU A 118 -7.28 2.42 22.91
C LEU A 118 -8.48 1.49 23.12
N GLY A 119 -8.25 0.22 23.45
CA GLY A 119 -9.28 -0.74 23.80
C GLY A 119 -9.84 -1.55 22.64
N PHE A 120 -9.20 -1.52 21.46
CA PHE A 120 -9.55 -2.46 20.37
C PHE A 120 -9.14 -3.89 20.76
N GLU A 121 -9.97 -4.85 20.39
CA GLU A 121 -9.61 -6.26 20.51
C GLU A 121 -8.34 -6.56 19.70
N LEU A 122 -7.56 -7.57 20.09
CA LEU A 122 -6.24 -7.83 19.51
C LEU A 122 -6.31 -8.08 17.99
N ASN A 123 -7.34 -8.80 17.52
CA ASN A 123 -7.57 -9.05 16.10
C ASN A 123 -7.83 -7.76 15.32
N ASP A 124 -8.65 -6.88 15.89
CA ASP A 124 -8.96 -5.58 15.30
C ASP A 124 -7.75 -4.65 15.34
N ALA A 125 -7.05 -4.58 16.48
CA ALA A 125 -5.84 -3.78 16.63
C ALA A 125 -4.74 -4.20 15.63
N ALA A 126 -4.56 -5.49 15.42
CA ALA A 126 -3.62 -6.05 14.45
C ALA A 126 -4.03 -5.72 13.00
N SER A 127 -5.33 -5.83 12.73
CA SER A 127 -5.89 -5.49 11.42
C SER A 127 -5.80 -3.99 11.10
N ILE A 128 -5.96 -3.13 12.09
CA ILE A 128 -5.76 -1.67 11.97
C ILE A 128 -4.28 -1.35 11.75
N ALA A 129 -3.41 -2.00 12.50
CA ALA A 129 -1.97 -1.75 12.46
C ALA A 129 -1.35 -1.99 11.07
N ILE A 130 -1.81 -3.02 10.36
CA ILE A 130 -1.26 -3.37 9.03
C ILE A 130 -1.51 -2.28 7.96
N ILE A 131 -2.42 -1.32 8.21
CA ILE A 131 -2.63 -0.16 7.34
C ILE A 131 -1.33 0.63 7.14
N GLY A 132 -0.46 0.64 8.16
CA GLY A 132 0.83 1.34 8.11
C GLY A 132 1.73 0.90 6.98
N ALA A 133 1.69 -0.37 6.60
CA ALA A 133 2.44 -0.88 5.45
C ALA A 133 2.18 -0.10 4.14
N ALA A 134 1.07 0.64 4.07
CA ALA A 134 0.57 1.29 2.87
C ALA A 134 0.46 0.30 1.69
N ASP A 135 -0.06 -0.87 2.00
CA ASP A 135 -0.25 -2.01 1.09
C ASP A 135 -1.70 -2.49 1.22
N GLY A 136 -2.55 -2.01 0.32
CA GLY A 136 -3.97 -2.31 0.33
C GLY A 136 -4.29 -3.81 0.31
N PRO A 137 -3.72 -4.58 -0.64
CA PRO A 137 -3.91 -6.03 -0.71
C PRO A 137 -3.54 -6.76 0.58
N THR A 138 -2.37 -6.50 1.17
CA THR A 138 -1.96 -7.12 2.43
C THR A 138 -2.89 -6.74 3.58
N SER A 139 -3.33 -5.47 3.63
CA SER A 139 -4.24 -5.00 4.68
C SER A 139 -5.59 -5.70 4.64
N ILE A 140 -6.16 -5.89 3.45
CA ILE A 140 -7.41 -6.66 3.28
C ILE A 140 -7.22 -8.10 3.72
N PHE A 141 -6.16 -8.73 3.22
CA PHE A 141 -5.87 -10.13 3.51
C PHE A 141 -5.76 -10.39 5.02
N VAL A 142 -4.97 -9.59 5.73
CA VAL A 142 -4.78 -9.72 7.17
C VAL A 142 -6.09 -9.46 7.93
N ALA A 143 -6.83 -8.40 7.59
CA ALA A 143 -8.08 -8.05 8.27
C ALA A 143 -9.16 -9.14 8.10
N GLN A 144 -9.23 -9.78 6.94
CA GLN A 144 -10.17 -10.87 6.69
C GLN A 144 -9.75 -12.16 7.42
N GLN A 145 -8.47 -12.53 7.36
CA GLN A 145 -7.97 -13.71 8.04
C GLN A 145 -8.13 -13.63 9.56
N LEU A 146 -8.00 -12.43 10.15
CA LEU A 146 -8.24 -12.19 11.57
C LEU A 146 -9.74 -12.04 11.91
N GLY A 147 -10.62 -12.02 10.93
CA GLY A 147 -12.06 -11.85 11.15
C GLY A 147 -12.43 -10.49 11.73
N SER A 148 -11.66 -9.43 11.43
CA SER A 148 -11.88 -8.09 11.97
C SER A 148 -13.27 -7.56 11.63
N GLY A 149 -13.98 -7.05 12.63
CA GLY A 149 -15.25 -6.34 12.45
C GLY A 149 -15.13 -5.05 11.65
N TYR A 150 -13.90 -4.53 11.47
CA TYR A 150 -13.60 -3.25 10.82
C TYR A 150 -12.93 -3.41 9.44
N THR A 151 -12.97 -4.59 8.83
CA THR A 151 -12.35 -4.85 7.52
C THR A 151 -12.71 -3.80 6.48
N ALA A 152 -13.94 -3.32 6.47
CA ALA A 152 -14.41 -2.28 5.57
C ALA A 152 -13.64 -0.95 5.74
N ALA A 153 -13.55 -0.46 6.98
CA ALA A 153 -12.84 0.78 7.30
C ALA A 153 -11.33 0.66 7.04
N ILE A 154 -10.75 -0.50 7.40
CA ILE A 154 -9.33 -0.80 7.17
C ILE A 154 -9.00 -0.78 5.69
N MET A 155 -9.83 -1.38 4.85
CA MET A 155 -9.66 -1.42 3.41
C MET A 155 -9.67 -0.01 2.81
N VAL A 156 -10.66 0.81 3.15
CA VAL A 156 -10.75 2.20 2.69
C VAL A 156 -9.54 3.00 3.16
N ALA A 157 -9.13 2.84 4.43
CA ALA A 157 -7.95 3.50 4.98
C ALA A 157 -6.67 3.13 4.22
N ALA A 158 -6.39 1.83 4.05
CA ALA A 158 -5.17 1.33 3.44
C ALA A 158 -5.00 1.85 2.00
N TYR A 159 -6.05 1.77 1.19
CA TYR A 159 -6.00 2.26 -0.19
C TYR A 159 -5.95 3.78 -0.28
N SER A 160 -6.67 4.48 0.61
CA SER A 160 -6.60 5.94 0.66
C SER A 160 -5.19 6.43 1.02
N TYR A 161 -4.54 5.81 2.02
CA TYR A 161 -3.17 6.20 2.40
C TYR A 161 -2.15 5.84 1.36
N MET A 162 -2.28 4.71 0.68
CA MET A 162 -1.44 4.38 -0.47
C MET A 162 -1.49 5.50 -1.52
N ALA A 163 -2.69 6.01 -1.81
CA ALA A 163 -2.88 7.12 -2.75
C ALA A 163 -2.34 8.46 -2.23
N LEU A 164 -2.38 8.69 -0.90
CA LEU A 164 -1.96 9.94 -0.27
C LEU A 164 -0.45 10.00 0.07
N VAL A 165 0.34 8.97 -0.26
CA VAL A 165 1.80 8.93 -0.05
C VAL A 165 2.50 10.22 -0.51
N PRO A 166 2.25 10.76 -1.72
CA PRO A 166 2.92 11.97 -2.19
C PRO A 166 2.61 13.23 -1.37
N MET A 167 1.53 13.22 -0.60
CA MET A 167 1.10 14.34 0.25
C MET A 167 1.63 14.20 1.68
N VAL A 168 1.50 13.02 2.26
CA VAL A 168 1.81 12.79 3.68
C VAL A 168 3.30 12.58 3.93
N GLN A 169 3.98 11.86 3.05
CA GLN A 169 5.38 11.48 3.25
C GLN A 169 6.37 12.66 3.24
N PRO A 170 6.29 13.66 2.32
CA PRO A 170 7.26 14.75 2.29
C PRO A 170 7.33 15.58 3.56
N PRO A 171 6.25 16.02 4.22
CA PRO A 171 6.34 16.74 5.47
C PRO A 171 6.95 15.90 6.59
N VAL A 172 6.63 14.61 6.68
CA VAL A 172 7.20 13.69 7.68
C VAL A 172 8.72 13.56 7.48
N ILE A 173 9.17 13.33 6.25
CA ILE A 173 10.60 13.27 5.92
C ILE A 173 11.31 14.57 6.32
N ARG A 174 10.71 15.74 6.02
CA ARG A 174 11.31 17.04 6.39
C ARG A 174 11.42 17.23 7.90
N LEU A 175 10.43 16.78 8.66
CA LEU A 175 10.47 16.82 10.13
C LEU A 175 11.56 15.92 10.71
N CYS A 176 11.82 14.77 10.07
CA CYS A 176 12.80 13.79 10.53
C CYS A 176 14.23 14.06 10.04
N THR A 177 14.43 14.96 9.06
CA THR A 177 15.74 15.17 8.42
C THR A 177 16.12 16.64 8.37
N THR A 178 17.40 16.92 8.55
CA THR A 178 17.98 18.24 8.31
C THR A 178 18.21 18.47 6.82
N GLN A 179 18.35 19.74 6.41
CA GLN A 179 18.66 20.07 5.02
C GLN A 179 20.03 19.49 4.58
N ALA A 180 21.00 19.47 5.47
CA ALA A 180 22.31 18.89 5.20
C ALA A 180 22.21 17.38 4.90
N GLU A 181 21.41 16.65 5.67
CA GLU A 181 21.15 15.22 5.45
C GLU A 181 20.46 14.97 4.11
N ARG A 182 19.47 15.81 3.74
CA ARG A 182 18.74 15.67 2.46
C ARG A 182 19.62 15.95 1.23
N LYS A 183 20.71 16.70 1.39
CA LYS A 183 21.69 16.99 0.33
C LYS A 183 22.78 15.93 0.16
N ILE A 184 22.80 14.89 1.00
CA ILE A 184 23.77 13.80 0.86
C ILE A 184 23.55 13.12 -0.50
N LYS A 185 24.59 13.17 -1.35
CA LYS A 185 24.60 12.49 -2.66
C LYS A 185 25.02 11.05 -2.49
N MET A 186 24.35 10.16 -3.20
CA MET A 186 24.68 8.74 -3.21
C MET A 186 25.05 8.30 -4.61
N THR A 187 26.20 7.66 -4.75
CA THR A 187 26.62 7.08 -6.02
C THR A 187 26.09 5.67 -6.13
N TYR A 188 25.28 5.42 -7.16
CA TYR A 188 24.77 4.07 -7.43
C TYR A 188 25.90 3.23 -8.05
N LYS A 189 26.43 2.30 -7.27
CA LYS A 189 27.42 1.29 -7.71
C LYS A 189 26.66 -0.03 -7.96
N GLY A 190 25.79 -0.06 -8.99
CA GLY A 190 25.07 -1.27 -9.34
C GLY A 190 26.02 -2.37 -9.79
N ARG A 191 25.98 -3.53 -9.10
CA ARG A 191 26.65 -4.73 -9.59
C ARG A 191 25.72 -5.44 -10.58
N PRO A 192 26.23 -5.95 -11.71
CA PRO A 192 25.40 -6.75 -12.59
C PRO A 192 24.95 -8.01 -11.86
N VAL A 193 23.64 -8.27 -11.92
CA VAL A 193 23.03 -9.49 -11.36
C VAL A 193 22.81 -10.47 -12.50
N SER A 194 23.21 -11.74 -12.33
CA SER A 194 23.06 -12.76 -13.36
C SER A 194 21.59 -13.06 -13.64
N LYS A 195 21.25 -13.43 -14.87
CA LYS A 195 19.89 -13.84 -15.25
C LYS A 195 19.39 -15.01 -14.39
N THR A 196 20.27 -15.98 -14.12
CA THR A 196 19.95 -17.13 -13.26
C THR A 196 19.55 -16.68 -11.85
N THR A 197 20.29 -15.72 -11.25
CA THR A 197 19.95 -15.18 -9.92
C THR A 197 18.58 -14.51 -9.94
N LYS A 198 18.27 -13.73 -10.98
CA LYS A 198 16.97 -13.06 -11.11
C LYS A 198 15.80 -14.05 -11.24
N ILE A 199 16.00 -15.18 -11.93
CA ILE A 199 14.98 -16.24 -12.08
C ILE A 199 14.84 -17.06 -10.79
N LEU A 200 15.93 -17.39 -10.13
CA LEU A 200 15.88 -18.20 -8.90
C LEU A 200 15.38 -17.42 -7.68
N PHE A 201 15.57 -16.10 -7.67
CA PHE A 201 15.18 -15.25 -6.55
C PHE A 201 13.70 -15.36 -6.19
N PRO A 202 12.73 -15.16 -7.10
CA PRO A 202 11.32 -15.26 -6.77
C PRO A 202 10.92 -16.67 -6.30
N ILE A 203 11.53 -17.71 -6.84
CA ILE A 203 11.31 -19.09 -6.41
C ILE A 203 11.83 -19.30 -4.97
N ALA A 204 13.06 -18.87 -4.72
CA ALA A 204 13.68 -18.99 -3.40
C ALA A 204 12.91 -18.22 -2.33
N VAL A 205 12.50 -16.97 -2.61
CA VAL A 205 11.69 -16.16 -1.68
C VAL A 205 10.37 -16.84 -1.38
N THR A 206 9.66 -17.36 -2.40
CA THR A 206 8.38 -18.06 -2.20
C THR A 206 8.55 -19.28 -1.29
N VAL A 207 9.58 -20.09 -1.52
CA VAL A 207 9.86 -21.30 -0.70
C VAL A 207 10.23 -20.93 0.73
N ILE A 208 11.15 -19.95 0.89
CA ILE A 208 11.62 -19.54 2.23
C ILE A 208 10.46 -18.95 3.04
N VAL A 209 9.69 -18.03 2.45
CA VAL A 209 8.53 -17.42 3.14
C VAL A 209 7.46 -18.47 3.41
N GLY A 210 7.21 -19.39 2.50
CA GLY A 210 6.26 -20.48 2.70
C GLY A 210 6.62 -21.39 3.88
N LEU A 211 7.92 -21.57 4.17
CA LEU A 211 8.38 -22.35 5.32
C LEU A 211 8.35 -21.56 6.64
N VAL A 212 8.57 -20.23 6.60
CA VAL A 212 8.67 -19.38 7.79
C VAL A 212 7.33 -18.77 8.18
N ALA A 213 6.54 -18.35 7.19
CA ALA A 213 5.25 -17.67 7.35
C ALA A 213 4.23 -18.24 6.35
N PRO A 214 3.74 -19.46 6.52
CA PRO A 214 2.89 -20.15 5.55
C PRO A 214 1.60 -19.39 5.23
N GLN A 215 1.07 -18.59 6.17
CA GLN A 215 -0.11 -17.76 5.95
C GLN A 215 0.13 -16.62 4.93
N ALA A 216 1.38 -16.15 4.78
CA ALA A 216 1.73 -15.12 3.81
C ALA A 216 2.01 -15.67 2.40
N VAL A 217 2.02 -17.00 2.22
CA VAL A 217 2.48 -17.63 0.97
C VAL A 217 1.60 -17.28 -0.23
N ALA A 218 0.31 -17.07 -0.02
CA ALA A 218 -0.60 -16.66 -1.09
C ALA A 218 -0.18 -15.28 -1.65
N LEU A 219 0.04 -14.29 -0.78
CA LEU A 219 0.43 -12.94 -1.18
C LEU A 219 1.82 -12.94 -1.85
N ILE A 220 2.83 -13.49 -1.14
CA ILE A 220 4.20 -13.47 -1.66
C ILE A 220 4.35 -14.33 -2.92
N GLY A 221 3.64 -15.46 -2.98
CA GLY A 221 3.69 -16.37 -4.13
C GLY A 221 3.14 -15.71 -5.40
N PHE A 222 2.02 -15.02 -5.34
CA PHE A 222 1.46 -14.30 -6.48
C PHE A 222 2.35 -13.11 -6.89
N LEU A 223 2.93 -12.38 -5.94
CA LEU A 223 3.91 -11.34 -6.21
C LEU A 223 5.15 -11.90 -6.93
N MET A 224 5.73 -12.97 -6.37
CA MET A 224 6.91 -13.61 -6.92
C MET A 224 6.64 -14.32 -8.25
N PHE A 225 5.43 -14.84 -8.45
CA PHE A 225 5.02 -15.40 -9.75
C PHE A 225 4.99 -14.32 -10.84
N GLY A 226 4.43 -13.14 -10.55
CA GLY A 226 4.49 -12.01 -11.47
C GLY A 226 5.93 -11.63 -11.84
N ASN A 227 6.81 -11.59 -10.84
CA ASN A 227 8.23 -11.31 -11.07
C ASN A 227 8.92 -12.41 -11.88
N LEU A 228 8.61 -13.67 -11.64
CA LEU A 228 9.16 -14.79 -12.41
C LEU A 228 8.76 -14.71 -13.89
N ILE A 229 7.50 -14.36 -14.19
CA ILE A 229 7.03 -14.13 -15.57
C ILE A 229 7.89 -13.06 -16.26
N ARG A 230 8.21 -11.97 -15.55
CA ARG A 230 9.08 -10.91 -16.09
C ARG A 230 10.51 -11.39 -16.33
N GLU A 231 11.15 -11.99 -15.31
CA GLU A 231 12.59 -12.28 -15.34
C GLU A 231 12.95 -13.52 -16.17
N CYS A 232 12.00 -14.41 -16.48
CA CYS A 232 12.26 -15.57 -17.31
C CYS A 232 12.68 -15.21 -18.77
N GLY A 233 12.19 -14.07 -19.28
CA GLY A 233 12.56 -13.51 -20.59
C GLY A 233 12.00 -14.26 -21.80
N VAL A 234 11.11 -15.25 -21.58
CA VAL A 234 10.43 -16.00 -22.65
C VAL A 234 8.92 -15.73 -22.69
N LEU A 235 8.39 -15.01 -21.69
CA LEU A 235 6.98 -14.68 -21.53
C LEU A 235 6.73 -13.16 -21.55
N ASN A 236 7.44 -12.42 -22.41
CA ASN A 236 7.37 -10.96 -22.44
C ASN A 236 5.94 -10.44 -22.63
N SER A 237 5.16 -11.07 -23.54
CA SER A 237 3.77 -10.69 -23.78
C SER A 237 2.89 -10.88 -22.53
N LEU A 238 3.08 -11.98 -21.78
CA LEU A 238 2.37 -12.19 -20.50
C LEU A 238 2.81 -11.19 -19.44
N SER A 239 4.11 -10.87 -19.39
CA SER A 239 4.64 -9.85 -18.48
C SER A 239 4.02 -8.48 -18.77
N GLU A 240 3.95 -8.06 -20.01
CA GLU A 240 3.32 -6.80 -20.43
C GLU A 240 1.81 -6.79 -20.11
N THR A 241 1.12 -7.90 -20.36
CA THR A 241 -0.30 -8.06 -20.02
C THR A 241 -0.52 -7.95 -18.49
N ALA A 242 0.34 -8.61 -17.70
CA ALA A 242 0.23 -8.56 -16.24
C ALA A 242 0.47 -7.15 -15.69
N GLN A 243 1.49 -6.46 -16.20
CA GLN A 243 1.87 -5.11 -15.74
C GLN A 243 0.84 -4.05 -16.11
N ASN A 244 0.28 -4.12 -17.30
CA ASN A 244 -0.55 -3.05 -17.87
C ASN A 244 -2.04 -3.42 -17.84
N VAL A 245 -2.44 -4.53 -18.44
CA VAL A 245 -3.86 -4.88 -18.61
C VAL A 245 -4.44 -5.44 -17.31
N LEU A 246 -3.81 -6.48 -16.75
CA LEU A 246 -4.31 -7.14 -15.55
C LEU A 246 -4.29 -6.17 -14.35
N ALA A 247 -3.16 -5.50 -14.10
CA ALA A 247 -3.04 -4.56 -12.99
C ALA A 247 -4.07 -3.44 -13.09
N ASN A 248 -4.24 -2.82 -14.26
CA ASN A 248 -5.22 -1.75 -14.45
C ASN A 248 -6.66 -2.24 -14.30
N LEU A 249 -7.01 -3.39 -14.89
CA LEU A 249 -8.34 -3.97 -14.76
C LEU A 249 -8.69 -4.25 -13.30
N ILE A 250 -7.79 -4.92 -12.59
CA ILE A 250 -7.99 -5.24 -11.18
C ILE A 250 -8.04 -3.97 -10.32
N THR A 251 -7.25 -2.95 -10.62
CA THR A 251 -7.29 -1.67 -9.89
C THR A 251 -8.64 -0.96 -10.08
N ILE A 252 -9.22 -0.98 -11.27
CA ILE A 252 -10.57 -0.45 -11.51
C ILE A 252 -11.60 -1.23 -10.67
N LEU A 253 -11.56 -2.56 -10.72
CA LEU A 253 -12.48 -3.40 -9.97
C LEU A 253 -12.33 -3.19 -8.46
N LEU A 254 -11.11 -3.12 -7.94
CA LEU A 254 -10.83 -2.83 -6.54
C LEU A 254 -11.36 -1.45 -6.13
N GLY A 255 -11.08 -0.40 -6.91
CA GLY A 255 -11.58 0.95 -6.60
C GLY A 255 -13.11 1.00 -6.51
N LEU A 256 -13.81 0.37 -7.45
CA LEU A 256 -15.28 0.29 -7.41
C LEU A 256 -15.79 -0.57 -6.26
N THR A 257 -15.17 -1.74 -6.00
CA THR A 257 -15.61 -2.64 -4.93
C THR A 257 -15.38 -2.08 -3.54
N ILE A 258 -14.25 -1.37 -3.32
CA ILE A 258 -13.98 -0.68 -2.06
C ILE A 258 -15.07 0.35 -1.77
N ALA A 259 -15.56 1.02 -2.80
CA ALA A 259 -16.63 2.00 -2.65
C ALA A 259 -17.95 1.40 -2.09
N SER A 260 -18.19 0.08 -2.22
CA SER A 260 -19.36 -0.57 -1.59
C SER A 260 -19.37 -0.38 -0.07
N ARG A 261 -18.19 -0.20 0.53
CA ARG A 261 -17.98 0.02 1.96
C ARG A 261 -17.93 1.50 2.36
N MET A 262 -18.03 2.39 1.39
CA MET A 262 -18.12 3.83 1.60
C MET A 262 -19.58 4.30 1.66
N ASN A 263 -20.51 3.46 2.11
CA ASN A 263 -21.87 3.91 2.34
C ASN A 263 -21.92 4.83 3.58
N ALA A 264 -22.83 5.82 3.54
CA ALA A 264 -22.88 6.88 4.55
C ALA A 264 -23.11 6.35 5.98
N ALA A 265 -23.91 5.27 6.13
CA ALA A 265 -24.27 4.74 7.44
C ALA A 265 -23.11 4.05 8.14
N GLU A 266 -22.19 3.45 7.40
CA GLU A 266 -21.02 2.74 7.94
C GLU A 266 -19.78 3.62 7.99
N PHE A 267 -19.56 4.45 6.96
CA PHE A 267 -18.34 5.23 6.82
C PHE A 267 -18.23 6.39 7.80
N LEU A 268 -19.35 7.02 8.17
CA LEU A 268 -19.39 8.18 9.08
C LEU A 268 -19.49 7.82 10.57
N ARG A 269 -19.18 6.57 10.94
CA ARG A 269 -19.10 6.16 12.35
C ARG A 269 -17.83 6.66 13.01
N VAL A 270 -17.89 6.91 14.31
CA VAL A 270 -16.73 7.38 15.09
C VAL A 270 -15.59 6.37 15.03
N GLU A 271 -15.90 5.08 15.09
CA GLU A 271 -14.92 3.99 15.02
C GLU A 271 -14.17 4.02 13.68
N THR A 272 -14.87 4.24 12.57
CA THR A 272 -14.25 4.36 11.23
C THR A 272 -13.29 5.56 11.17
N LEU A 273 -13.69 6.71 11.72
CA LEU A 273 -12.83 7.89 11.77
C LEU A 273 -11.59 7.65 12.66
N LEU A 274 -11.74 6.90 13.76
CA LEU A 274 -10.64 6.52 14.65
C LEU A 274 -9.66 5.59 13.92
N ILE A 275 -10.17 4.61 13.17
CA ILE A 275 -9.36 3.69 12.35
C ILE A 275 -8.60 4.45 11.26
N LEU A 276 -9.26 5.41 10.59
CA LEU A 276 -8.59 6.31 9.67
C LEU A 276 -7.46 7.08 10.38
N GLY A 277 -7.71 7.66 11.55
CA GLY A 277 -6.68 8.34 12.35
C GLY A 277 -5.50 7.43 12.70
N LEU A 278 -5.77 6.21 13.19
CA LEU A 278 -4.75 5.22 13.53
C LEU A 278 -3.94 4.76 12.32
N GLY A 279 -4.59 4.55 11.19
CA GLY A 279 -3.91 4.21 9.93
C GLY A 279 -2.96 5.32 9.47
N LEU A 280 -3.35 6.60 9.64
CA LEU A 280 -2.45 7.72 9.36
C LEU A 280 -1.25 7.72 10.30
N VAL A 281 -1.46 7.47 11.59
CA VAL A 281 -0.36 7.35 12.56
C VAL A 281 0.57 6.22 12.18
N ALA A 282 0.04 5.05 11.83
CA ALA A 282 0.81 3.89 11.38
C ALA A 282 1.71 4.27 10.19
N PHE A 283 1.13 4.87 9.15
CA PHE A 283 1.84 5.28 7.95
C PHE A 283 2.94 6.33 8.23
N VAL A 284 2.67 7.30 9.10
CA VAL A 284 3.66 8.29 9.54
C VAL A 284 4.80 7.60 10.29
N MET A 285 4.50 6.70 11.22
CA MET A 285 5.50 6.01 12.03
C MET A 285 6.34 5.03 11.21
N ASP A 286 5.79 4.41 10.16
CA ASP A 286 6.56 3.60 9.19
C ASP A 286 7.56 4.46 8.43
N THR A 287 7.15 5.64 7.96
CA THR A 287 8.06 6.60 7.34
C THR A 287 9.16 7.05 8.31
N VAL A 288 8.81 7.34 9.57
CA VAL A 288 9.76 7.70 10.63
C VAL A 288 10.74 6.55 10.88
N GLY A 289 10.26 5.33 11.05
CA GLY A 289 11.09 4.13 11.29
C GLY A 289 12.15 3.93 10.21
N GLY A 290 11.75 4.01 8.94
CA GLY A 290 12.66 3.91 7.81
C GLY A 290 13.72 5.03 7.78
N VAL A 291 13.34 6.29 8.03
CA VAL A 291 14.28 7.42 8.08
C VAL A 291 15.24 7.30 9.28
N MET A 292 14.72 6.92 10.45
CA MET A 292 15.52 6.84 11.67
C MET A 292 16.57 5.74 11.60
N ILE A 293 16.26 4.57 11.01
CA ILE A 293 17.27 3.52 10.81
C ILE A 293 18.39 4.00 9.89
N ALA A 294 18.08 4.77 8.85
CA ALA A 294 19.09 5.35 7.97
C ALA A 294 20.01 6.32 8.72
N LYS A 295 19.44 7.15 9.61
CA LYS A 295 20.23 8.05 10.47
C LYS A 295 21.09 7.26 11.47
N LEU A 296 20.53 6.21 12.08
CA LEU A 296 21.27 5.35 13.00
C LEU A 296 22.44 4.66 12.28
N MET A 297 22.21 4.11 11.10
CA MET A 297 23.29 3.53 10.28
C MET A 297 24.37 4.54 9.95
N ASN A 298 24.02 5.81 9.73
CA ASN A 298 24.96 6.87 9.48
C ASN A 298 25.93 7.16 10.65
N LEU A 299 25.62 6.73 11.88
CA LEU A 299 26.56 6.84 12.99
C LEU A 299 27.77 5.92 12.79
N PHE A 300 27.57 4.77 12.14
CA PHE A 300 28.58 3.73 11.96
C PHE A 300 29.19 3.68 10.55
N LEU A 301 28.53 4.28 9.55
CA LEU A 301 28.98 4.25 8.16
C LEU A 301 30.04 5.34 7.88
N LYS A 302 31.12 4.95 7.18
CA LYS A 302 32.14 5.89 6.66
C LYS A 302 31.56 6.74 5.52
N GLU A 303 30.91 6.10 4.54
CA GLU A 303 30.18 6.78 3.47
C GLU A 303 28.73 6.97 3.95
N LYS A 304 28.32 8.22 4.16
CA LYS A 304 26.97 8.54 4.64
C LYS A 304 25.93 8.27 3.55
N ILE A 305 24.80 7.71 3.97
CA ILE A 305 23.63 7.52 3.11
C ILE A 305 22.63 8.66 3.33
N ASN A 306 21.88 8.99 2.30
CA ASN A 306 20.82 9.97 2.43
C ASN A 306 19.63 9.36 3.20
N PRO A 307 19.27 9.90 4.39
CA PRO A 307 18.23 9.27 5.22
C PRO A 307 16.85 9.22 4.55
N MET A 308 16.58 10.08 3.57
CA MET A 308 15.32 10.08 2.85
C MET A 308 15.03 8.72 2.18
N ILE A 309 16.07 7.96 1.76
CA ILE A 309 15.83 6.66 1.13
C ILE A 309 15.12 5.68 2.06
N GLY A 310 15.35 5.78 3.37
CA GLY A 310 14.67 4.93 4.37
C GLY A 310 13.15 5.07 4.34
N ALA A 311 12.64 6.27 4.03
CA ALA A 311 11.20 6.50 3.88
C ALA A 311 10.57 5.67 2.74
N ALA A 312 11.38 5.26 1.74
CA ALA A 312 10.90 4.41 0.66
C ALA A 312 10.64 2.96 1.09
N GLY A 313 10.95 2.57 2.33
CA GLY A 313 10.74 1.22 2.87
C GLY A 313 9.28 0.82 3.12
N ILE A 314 8.32 1.72 2.95
CA ILE A 314 6.90 1.38 2.91
C ILE A 314 6.56 0.69 1.59
N SER A 315 5.48 -0.11 1.57
CA SER A 315 5.11 -0.90 0.38
C SER A 315 4.45 -0.13 -0.75
N ALA A 316 4.19 1.16 -0.62
CA ALA A 316 3.57 1.96 -1.67
C ALA A 316 4.48 2.07 -2.91
N PHE A 317 4.50 1.02 -3.72
CA PHE A 317 5.32 0.90 -4.92
C PHE A 317 4.58 1.44 -6.16
N PRO A 318 5.23 2.20 -7.04
CA PRO A 318 6.59 2.79 -6.93
C PRO A 318 6.58 4.23 -6.38
N MET A 319 5.51 4.65 -5.71
CA MET A 319 5.25 6.04 -5.32
C MET A 319 6.25 6.59 -4.33
N SER A 320 6.53 5.84 -3.26
CA SER A 320 7.43 6.29 -2.22
C SER A 320 8.86 6.53 -2.75
N ALA A 321 9.33 5.67 -3.66
CA ALA A 321 10.62 5.89 -4.32
C ALA A 321 10.62 7.18 -5.18
N ARG A 322 9.52 7.47 -5.87
CA ARG A 322 9.37 8.70 -6.66
C ARG A 322 9.33 9.94 -5.79
N VAL A 323 8.65 9.88 -4.63
CA VAL A 323 8.61 10.98 -3.65
C VAL A 323 10.00 11.31 -3.16
N VAL A 324 10.75 10.30 -2.70
CA VAL A 324 12.14 10.47 -2.24
C VAL A 324 13.03 11.07 -3.33
N HIS A 325 12.90 10.59 -4.56
CA HIS A 325 13.66 11.12 -5.69
C HIS A 325 13.34 12.58 -6.00
N LYS A 326 12.04 12.93 -6.06
CA LYS A 326 11.60 14.32 -6.26
C LYS A 326 12.12 15.25 -5.16
N MET A 327 12.08 14.81 -3.91
CA MET A 327 12.63 15.57 -2.78
C MET A 327 14.14 15.75 -2.89
N GLY A 328 14.89 14.71 -3.29
CA GLY A 328 16.32 14.79 -3.54
C GLY A 328 16.68 15.83 -4.60
N LEU A 329 15.99 15.79 -5.74
CA LEU A 329 16.17 16.78 -6.82
C LEU A 329 15.77 18.20 -6.43
N ALA A 330 14.77 18.36 -5.54
CA ALA A 330 14.36 19.67 -5.01
C ALA A 330 15.43 20.30 -4.09
N GLU A 331 16.18 19.49 -3.35
CA GLU A 331 17.28 19.96 -2.49
C GLU A 331 18.61 20.20 -3.27
N ASP A 332 18.86 19.36 -4.29
CA ASP A 332 20.01 19.50 -5.21
C ASP A 332 19.68 18.78 -6.54
N LYS A 333 19.74 19.50 -7.65
CA LYS A 333 19.43 18.99 -9.00
C LYS A 333 20.28 17.79 -9.45
N GLN A 334 21.39 17.53 -8.78
CA GLN A 334 22.28 16.40 -9.04
C GLN A 334 22.09 15.24 -8.06
N ASN A 335 21.13 15.33 -7.13
CA ASN A 335 20.91 14.31 -6.12
C ASN A 335 19.93 13.23 -6.61
N PHE A 336 20.44 12.30 -7.40
CA PHE A 336 19.66 11.20 -8.02
C PHE A 336 19.51 10.03 -7.04
N LEU A 337 18.39 9.96 -6.33
CA LEU A 337 18.15 8.92 -5.32
C LEU A 337 17.26 7.78 -5.84
N LEU A 338 16.73 7.83 -7.08
CA LEU A 338 15.71 6.91 -7.57
C LEU A 338 16.09 5.43 -7.42
N MET A 339 17.28 5.04 -7.88
CA MET A 339 17.71 3.64 -7.86
C MET A 339 17.89 3.11 -6.43
N HIS A 340 18.38 3.94 -5.51
CA HIS A 340 18.50 3.59 -4.10
C HIS A 340 17.13 3.47 -3.45
N ALA A 341 16.26 4.46 -3.65
CA ALA A 341 14.90 4.48 -3.13
C ALA A 341 14.05 3.34 -3.71
N ALA A 342 14.20 3.01 -5.01
CA ALA A 342 13.52 1.88 -5.63
C ALA A 342 13.93 0.55 -4.99
N GLY A 343 15.23 0.32 -4.74
CA GLY A 343 15.70 -0.87 -4.05
C GLY A 343 15.16 -0.99 -2.62
N VAL A 344 15.08 0.12 -1.89
CA VAL A 344 14.47 0.17 -0.56
C VAL A 344 12.96 -0.09 -0.65
N ASN A 345 12.26 0.52 -1.61
CA ASN A 345 10.82 0.35 -1.79
C ASN A 345 10.45 -1.11 -2.14
N VAL A 346 11.26 -1.74 -2.98
CA VAL A 346 11.12 -3.17 -3.30
C VAL A 346 11.35 -4.05 -2.06
N SER A 347 12.29 -3.69 -1.18
CA SER A 347 12.47 -4.39 0.09
C SER A 347 11.25 -4.24 1.01
N GLY A 348 10.59 -3.08 0.96
CA GLY A 348 9.34 -2.81 1.67
C GLY A 348 8.19 -3.72 1.23
N GLN A 349 8.08 -4.01 -0.07
CA GLN A 349 7.06 -4.94 -0.58
C GLN A 349 7.19 -6.35 0.02
N ILE A 350 8.41 -6.87 0.12
CA ILE A 350 8.65 -8.17 0.77
C ILE A 350 8.41 -8.07 2.28
N ALA A 351 8.90 -7.01 2.90
CA ALA A 351 8.82 -6.84 4.35
C ALA A 351 7.38 -6.69 4.85
N SER A 352 6.51 -5.98 4.12
CA SER A 352 5.10 -5.81 4.50
C SER A 352 4.32 -7.13 4.45
N VAL A 353 4.55 -7.93 3.41
CA VAL A 353 3.90 -9.25 3.28
C VAL A 353 4.38 -10.18 4.40
N ILE A 354 5.69 -10.17 4.73
CA ILE A 354 6.23 -10.93 5.85
C ILE A 354 5.65 -10.43 7.18
N ALA A 355 5.56 -9.11 7.38
CA ALA A 355 4.98 -8.52 8.59
C ALA A 355 3.51 -8.91 8.75
N GLY A 356 2.72 -8.90 7.66
CA GLY A 356 1.35 -9.41 7.65
C GLY A 356 1.26 -10.88 8.06
N GLY A 357 2.13 -11.73 7.49
CA GLY A 357 2.20 -13.13 7.87
C GLY A 357 2.61 -13.36 9.32
N LEU A 358 3.54 -12.57 9.85
CA LEU A 358 3.94 -12.63 11.27
C LEU A 358 2.79 -12.21 12.19
N ILE A 359 2.05 -11.16 11.83
CA ILE A 359 0.86 -10.74 12.58
C ILE A 359 -0.17 -11.87 12.61
N LEU A 360 -0.44 -12.50 11.48
CA LEU A 360 -1.36 -13.64 11.41
C LEU A 360 -0.90 -14.81 12.29
N ALA A 361 0.40 -15.11 12.29
CA ALA A 361 0.96 -16.16 13.12
C ALA A 361 0.94 -15.84 14.63
N LEU A 362 1.07 -14.56 15.01
CA LEU A 362 1.12 -14.13 16.40
C LEU A 362 -0.27 -13.92 17.02
N VAL A 363 -1.24 -13.52 16.21
CA VAL A 363 -2.57 -13.07 16.66
C VAL A 363 -3.66 -14.04 16.25
N GLY A 364 -3.55 -14.67 15.08
CA GLY A 364 -4.56 -15.57 14.50
C GLY A 364 -4.39 -17.04 14.87
N GLY A 365 -3.45 -17.37 15.78
CA GLY A 365 -3.13 -18.74 16.23
C GLY A 365 -4.06 -19.30 17.27
#